data_8a2ae6ffcb30856046a524b0c8ffad05
#
_entry.id   8a2ae6ffcb30856046a524b0c8ffad05
#
_cell.length_a   1.000
_cell.length_b   1.000
_cell.length_c   1.000
_cell.angle_alpha   90.00
_cell.angle_beta   90.00
_cell.angle_gamma   90.00
#
_symmetry.space_group_name_H-M   'P 1'
#
loop_
_entity.id
_entity.type
_entity.pdbx_description
1 polymer ?
#
loop_
_entity_poly.entity_id
_entity_poly.type
_entity_poly.pdbx_seq_one_letter_code
_entity_poly.pdbx_strand_id
1 'polypeptide(L)'
;MHDYITHLTDYSDPEIRDLVITEFYSHVKRMINHPEAAWIVDDIYRAVATPEQKNRLLREWYGPEFSIKGLSAEGTDSAELSAIIKESPEKRKPIMDYLENQINTLIQKKLTGFTMLHDAMLQYFLACEPGTEQANDFLEHLKPDPTTKEGEEADNVDLLKNLAFTKSGSRLMSLCFAYGTAKDRKLFLRPYKDTVETMAYDQHAHHVLLAAMAVTDDTKLSAKSIFSELLPNNDALPEKVLNLVNDARARTVLLYPFAADAKWLLDDNTRDRLTELYAIRQTTSKKDPNIRLQEIAKNVEPQLLTAVTARAADFASFTFGLQFMGEVLVGAPEVEPAKRKEALAEVARLSKSILDSALPASAGDNKATSHGKNMLKMLVQGGKFDPNTKKVVPVEPALGFADLLWPQIKANVVDWAAGQGSFVVVALTEAEGFGKKDEVLKALKKEKKALEAAANPPGAQNGEPKGKKQKKSDKSDNAPRGNAGAKILLEKL
;
A
#
# COMPACT_ATOMS: atom_id res chain seq x y z
N MET A 1 38.45 -1.42 -4.05
CA MET A 1 37.76 -2.39 -3.15
C MET A 1 36.27 -2.50 -3.47
N HIS A 2 35.58 -1.37 -3.72
CA HIS A 2 34.18 -1.37 -4.21
C HIS A 2 34.03 -2.19 -5.51
N ASP A 3 34.98 -2.08 -6.42
CA ASP A 3 35.02 -2.87 -7.67
C ASP A 3 35.13 -4.40 -7.46
N TYR A 4 35.76 -4.83 -6.36
CA TYR A 4 35.90 -6.26 -6.04
C TYR A 4 34.56 -6.89 -5.60
N ILE A 5 33.73 -6.12 -4.87
CA ILE A 5 32.40 -6.57 -4.44
C ILE A 5 31.43 -6.59 -5.62
N THR A 6 31.52 -5.58 -6.49
CA THR A 6 30.77 -5.54 -7.75
C THR A 6 31.12 -6.76 -8.61
N HIS A 7 32.39 -7.13 -8.68
CA HIS A 7 32.80 -8.36 -9.36
C HIS A 7 32.24 -9.64 -8.72
N LEU A 8 32.14 -9.72 -7.40
CA LEU A 8 31.51 -10.86 -6.72
C LEU A 8 29.99 -10.95 -6.96
N THR A 9 29.32 -9.81 -7.23
CA THR A 9 27.90 -9.78 -7.60
C THR A 9 27.65 -10.07 -9.07
N ASP A 10 28.52 -9.61 -9.96
CA ASP A 10 28.37 -9.74 -11.42
C ASP A 10 28.89 -11.07 -11.98
N TYR A 11 29.84 -11.71 -11.31
CA TYR A 11 30.47 -12.99 -11.72
C TYR A 11 30.29 -14.06 -10.64
N SER A 12 29.11 -14.16 -10.05
CA SER A 12 28.86 -15.10 -8.95
C SER A 12 28.89 -16.56 -9.41
N ASP A 13 30.10 -17.10 -9.55
CA ASP A 13 30.29 -18.53 -9.34
C ASP A 13 29.96 -18.82 -7.88
N PRO A 14 28.90 -19.61 -7.59
CA PRO A 14 28.49 -19.93 -6.23
C PRO A 14 29.63 -20.50 -5.39
N GLU A 15 30.56 -21.27 -5.98
CA GLU A 15 31.71 -21.86 -5.28
C GLU A 15 32.69 -20.78 -4.79
N ILE A 16 32.98 -19.79 -5.63
CA ILE A 16 33.90 -18.69 -5.28
C ILE A 16 33.25 -17.82 -4.17
N ARG A 17 31.97 -17.49 -4.33
CA ARG A 17 31.22 -16.75 -3.32
C ARG A 17 31.29 -17.45 -1.97
N ASP A 18 31.00 -18.75 -1.93
CA ASP A 18 30.94 -19.53 -0.71
C ASP A 18 32.32 -19.63 -0.05
N LEU A 19 33.40 -19.82 -0.83
CA LEU A 19 34.77 -19.77 -0.34
C LEU A 19 35.12 -18.43 0.32
N VAL A 20 34.75 -17.31 -0.35
CA VAL A 20 35.07 -15.97 0.16
C VAL A 20 34.28 -15.70 1.45
N ILE A 21 32.98 -16.00 1.48
CA ILE A 21 32.14 -15.72 2.65
C ILE A 21 32.54 -16.56 3.86
N THR A 22 32.98 -17.81 3.65
CA THR A 22 33.44 -18.66 4.75
C THR A 22 34.68 -18.13 5.48
N GLU A 23 35.51 -17.31 4.82
CA GLU A 23 36.66 -16.67 5.46
C GLU A 23 36.27 -15.53 6.44
N PHE A 24 35.04 -14.99 6.33
CA PHE A 24 34.52 -13.99 7.26
C PHE A 24 34.02 -14.62 8.58
N TYR A 25 33.65 -15.88 8.57
CA TYR A 25 33.14 -16.55 9.78
C TYR A 25 34.18 -16.55 10.91
N SER A 26 33.71 -16.32 12.12
CA SER A 26 34.48 -16.10 13.35
C SER A 26 35.22 -14.76 13.43
N HIS A 27 35.04 -13.90 12.43
CA HIS A 27 35.70 -12.59 12.37
C HIS A 27 34.73 -11.41 12.24
N VAL A 28 33.42 -11.67 12.07
CA VAL A 28 32.41 -10.65 11.74
C VAL A 28 32.40 -9.51 12.77
N LYS A 29 32.39 -9.81 14.08
CA LYS A 29 32.39 -8.79 15.12
C LYS A 29 33.63 -7.88 15.06
N ARG A 30 34.80 -8.43 14.82
CA ARG A 30 36.03 -7.63 14.70
C ARG A 30 36.00 -6.77 13.46
N MET A 31 35.57 -7.31 12.35
CA MET A 31 35.54 -6.63 11.06
C MET A 31 34.48 -5.54 10.99
N ILE A 32 33.27 -5.76 11.50
CA ILE A 32 32.21 -4.76 11.50
C ILE A 32 32.52 -3.55 12.39
N ASN A 33 33.43 -3.70 13.33
CA ASN A 33 33.94 -2.61 14.17
C ASN A 33 35.17 -1.89 13.61
N HIS A 34 35.72 -2.37 12.50
CA HIS A 34 36.90 -1.77 11.86
C HIS A 34 36.46 -0.74 10.82
N PRO A 35 37.07 0.48 10.78
CA PRO A 35 36.60 1.57 9.92
C PRO A 35 36.46 1.21 8.44
N GLU A 36 37.39 0.43 7.88
CA GLU A 36 37.41 0.05 6.46
C GLU A 36 36.71 -1.28 6.21
N ALA A 37 36.90 -2.28 7.09
CA ALA A 37 36.37 -3.62 6.86
C ALA A 37 34.86 -3.69 7.09
N ALA A 38 34.29 -2.78 7.88
CA ALA A 38 32.87 -2.74 8.20
C ALA A 38 31.99 -2.64 6.94
N TRP A 39 32.39 -1.78 6.00
CA TRP A 39 31.68 -1.58 4.75
C TRP A 39 31.70 -2.84 3.88
N ILE A 40 32.81 -3.56 3.86
CA ILE A 40 32.94 -4.81 3.10
C ILE A 40 32.02 -5.89 3.69
N VAL A 41 31.99 -6.00 5.01
CA VAL A 41 31.11 -6.98 5.70
C VAL A 41 29.64 -6.68 5.42
N ASP A 42 29.23 -5.41 5.51
CA ASP A 42 27.83 -5.04 5.25
C ASP A 42 27.45 -5.20 3.77
N ASP A 43 28.33 -4.86 2.83
CA ASP A 43 28.07 -5.07 1.40
C ASP A 43 27.93 -6.56 1.07
N ILE A 44 28.81 -7.42 1.63
CA ILE A 44 28.68 -8.87 1.49
C ILE A 44 27.38 -9.35 2.08
N TYR A 45 27.06 -8.93 3.30
CA TYR A 45 25.84 -9.30 3.98
C TYR A 45 24.60 -8.87 3.20
N ARG A 46 24.57 -7.64 2.71
CA ARG A 46 23.42 -7.05 2.02
C ARG A 46 23.20 -7.65 0.63
N ALA A 47 24.25 -7.73 -0.19
CA ALA A 47 24.14 -7.95 -1.62
C ALA A 47 24.58 -9.34 -2.10
N VAL A 48 25.51 -10.01 -1.40
CA VAL A 48 26.18 -11.23 -1.88
C VAL A 48 25.72 -12.49 -1.14
N ALA A 49 25.61 -12.44 0.19
CA ALA A 49 25.34 -13.60 1.04
C ALA A 49 23.94 -14.19 0.81
N THR A 50 23.87 -15.53 0.77
CA THR A 50 22.58 -16.24 0.78
C THR A 50 21.84 -16.03 2.12
N PRO A 51 20.53 -16.33 2.20
CA PRO A 51 19.80 -16.24 3.47
C PRO A 51 20.45 -17.03 4.60
N GLU A 52 20.98 -18.24 4.34
CA GLU A 52 21.66 -19.10 5.28
C GLU A 52 22.97 -18.48 5.77
N GLN A 53 23.73 -17.92 4.83
CA GLN A 53 24.99 -17.21 5.12
C GLN A 53 24.72 -15.95 5.95
N LYS A 54 23.67 -15.18 5.62
CA LYS A 54 23.24 -14.02 6.43
C LYS A 54 22.92 -14.43 7.87
N ASN A 55 22.15 -15.49 8.04
CA ASN A 55 21.82 -16.01 9.35
C ASN A 55 23.10 -16.37 10.14
N ARG A 56 24.05 -17.04 9.53
CA ARG A 56 25.30 -17.43 10.17
C ARG A 56 26.16 -16.23 10.55
N LEU A 57 26.29 -15.24 9.66
CA LEU A 57 27.01 -14.00 9.95
C LEU A 57 26.37 -13.22 11.10
N LEU A 58 25.03 -13.11 11.14
CA LEU A 58 24.30 -12.39 12.17
C LEU A 58 24.40 -13.08 13.53
N ARG A 59 24.36 -14.41 13.58
CA ARG A 59 24.49 -15.19 14.85
C ARG A 59 25.78 -14.89 15.60
N GLU A 60 26.86 -14.51 14.93
CA GLU A 60 28.11 -14.14 15.61
C GLU A 60 27.95 -12.92 16.54
N TRP A 61 26.86 -12.14 16.36
CA TRP A 61 26.52 -11.02 17.25
C TRP A 61 25.77 -11.47 18.53
N TYR A 62 25.36 -12.72 18.59
CA TYR A 62 24.64 -13.25 19.76
C TYR A 62 25.57 -13.75 20.87
N GLY A 63 26.87 -13.95 20.56
CA GLY A 63 27.85 -14.31 21.56
C GLY A 63 29.04 -15.07 20.98
N PRO A 64 30.14 -15.21 21.74
CA PRO A 64 31.36 -15.87 21.27
C PRO A 64 31.15 -17.34 20.87
N GLU A 65 30.20 -18.03 21.51
CA GLU A 65 29.86 -19.42 21.22
C GLU A 65 29.32 -19.63 19.81
N PHE A 66 28.63 -18.60 19.26
CA PHE A 66 28.09 -18.64 17.89
C PHE A 66 29.15 -18.37 16.81
N SER A 67 30.35 -17.91 17.22
CA SER A 67 31.47 -17.66 16.32
C SER A 67 32.37 -18.89 16.14
N ILE A 68 32.13 -20.00 16.86
CA ILE A 68 32.99 -21.19 16.83
C ILE A 68 32.66 -22.01 15.58
N LYS A 69 33.67 -22.18 14.70
CA LYS A 69 33.56 -23.04 13.50
C LYS A 69 33.25 -24.47 13.90
N GLY A 70 32.19 -25.06 13.33
CA GLY A 70 31.85 -26.47 13.50
C GLY A 70 30.91 -26.80 14.67
N LEU A 71 30.47 -25.82 15.48
CA LEU A 71 29.47 -26.05 16.52
C LEU A 71 28.02 -25.96 16.03
N SER A 72 27.79 -25.38 14.85
CA SER A 72 26.48 -25.37 14.21
C SER A 72 26.25 -26.71 13.53
N ALA A 73 25.25 -27.47 13.99
CA ALA A 73 24.76 -28.62 13.24
C ALA A 73 24.23 -28.18 11.88
N GLU A 74 24.56 -28.92 10.83
CA GLU A 74 24.04 -28.64 9.49
C GLU A 74 22.51 -28.57 9.53
N GLY A 75 21.93 -27.44 9.07
CA GLY A 75 20.48 -27.25 8.96
C GLY A 75 19.79 -26.50 10.09
N THR A 76 20.50 -26.03 11.12
CA THR A 76 19.90 -25.30 12.27
C THR A 76 20.25 -23.80 12.31
N ASP A 77 20.72 -23.23 11.23
CA ASP A 77 21.25 -21.86 11.19
C ASP A 77 20.19 -20.77 11.06
N SER A 78 19.11 -20.86 11.86
CA SER A 78 18.20 -19.72 12.00
C SER A 78 18.86 -18.61 12.83
N ALA A 79 18.74 -17.36 12.39
CA ALA A 79 19.12 -16.19 13.17
C ALA A 79 17.95 -15.61 13.96
N GLU A 80 16.83 -16.31 14.04
CA GLU A 80 15.68 -15.91 14.84
C GLU A 80 15.99 -16.00 16.32
N LEU A 81 16.31 -14.86 16.94
CA LEU A 81 16.80 -14.80 18.30
C LEU A 81 15.75 -15.31 19.30
N SER A 82 14.48 -15.04 19.08
CA SER A 82 13.39 -15.52 19.93
C SER A 82 13.31 -17.05 19.97
N ALA A 83 13.57 -17.71 18.82
CA ALA A 83 13.62 -19.17 18.75
C ALA A 83 14.84 -19.73 19.50
N ILE A 84 16.02 -19.12 19.32
CA ILE A 84 17.26 -19.51 20.01
C ILE A 84 17.10 -19.40 21.53
N ILE A 85 16.53 -18.29 22.02
CA ILE A 85 16.27 -18.08 23.45
C ILE A 85 15.24 -19.07 23.99
N LYS A 86 14.24 -19.44 23.20
CA LYS A 86 13.23 -20.41 23.59
C LYS A 86 13.82 -21.83 23.78
N GLU A 87 14.79 -22.18 22.94
CA GLU A 87 15.51 -23.45 23.04
C GLU A 87 16.51 -23.49 24.22
N SER A 88 17.10 -22.34 24.57
CA SER A 88 18.09 -22.22 25.64
C SER A 88 17.80 -20.95 26.48
N PRO A 89 16.76 -20.99 27.36
CA PRO A 89 16.34 -19.83 28.15
C PRO A 89 17.42 -19.27 29.09
N GLU A 90 18.31 -20.13 29.57
CA GLU A 90 19.43 -19.78 30.45
C GLU A 90 20.45 -18.87 29.75
N LYS A 91 20.50 -18.90 28.42
CA LYS A 91 21.40 -18.06 27.61
C LYS A 91 20.81 -16.69 27.30
N ARG A 92 19.54 -16.44 27.59
CA ARG A 92 18.85 -15.20 27.24
C ARG A 92 19.63 -13.96 27.69
N LYS A 93 19.97 -13.89 28.96
CA LYS A 93 20.64 -12.70 29.52
C LYS A 93 22.00 -12.44 28.87
N PRO A 94 22.95 -13.39 28.81
CA PRO A 94 24.25 -13.14 28.18
C PRO A 94 24.14 -12.79 26.70
N ILE A 95 23.20 -13.39 25.95
CA ILE A 95 22.99 -13.07 24.53
C ILE A 95 22.45 -11.63 24.39
N MET A 96 21.44 -11.26 25.15
CA MET A 96 20.83 -9.94 25.08
C MET A 96 21.83 -8.84 25.48
N ASP A 97 22.57 -9.01 26.55
CA ASP A 97 23.60 -8.05 27.00
C ASP A 97 24.70 -7.90 25.94
N TYR A 98 25.12 -9.01 25.31
CA TYR A 98 26.17 -8.98 24.29
C TYR A 98 25.71 -8.29 23.01
N LEU A 99 24.50 -8.58 22.56
CA LEU A 99 23.90 -8.00 21.36
C LEU A 99 23.62 -6.49 21.55
N GLU A 100 23.10 -6.09 22.70
CA GLU A 100 22.85 -4.69 23.05
C GLU A 100 24.14 -3.88 23.03
N ASN A 101 25.20 -4.40 23.65
CA ASN A 101 26.51 -3.75 23.63
C ASN A 101 27.06 -3.57 22.20
N GLN A 102 26.84 -4.55 21.31
CA GLN A 102 27.26 -4.48 19.93
C GLN A 102 26.45 -3.43 19.16
N ILE A 103 25.12 -3.39 19.33
CA ILE A 103 24.23 -2.38 18.74
C ILE A 103 24.66 -0.98 19.18
N ASN A 104 24.80 -0.76 20.49
CA ASN A 104 25.17 0.54 21.05
C ASN A 104 26.56 1.00 20.57
N THR A 105 27.52 0.09 20.44
CA THR A 105 28.86 0.41 19.92
C THR A 105 28.79 0.96 18.48
N LEU A 106 27.97 0.36 17.61
CA LEU A 106 27.84 0.81 16.22
C LEU A 106 27.08 2.14 16.11
N ILE A 107 26.05 2.33 16.93
CA ILE A 107 25.31 3.59 16.98
C ILE A 107 26.25 4.73 17.43
N GLN A 108 27.03 4.52 18.50
CA GLN A 108 28.01 5.50 18.99
C GLN A 108 29.10 5.84 17.95
N LYS A 109 29.48 4.87 17.14
CA LYS A 109 30.42 5.07 16.02
C LYS A 109 29.78 5.72 14.79
N LYS A 110 28.48 6.04 14.83
CA LYS A 110 27.69 6.55 13.71
C LYS A 110 27.66 5.63 12.48
N LEU A 111 27.82 4.32 12.69
CA LEU A 111 27.74 3.29 11.65
C LEU A 111 26.28 2.80 11.50
N THR A 112 25.37 3.74 11.34
CA THR A 112 23.92 3.53 11.43
C THR A 112 23.26 3.04 10.14
N GLY A 113 24.02 2.98 9.04
CA GLY A 113 23.50 2.55 7.72
C GLY A 113 23.63 1.06 7.44
N PHE A 114 24.22 0.27 8.34
CA PHE A 114 24.48 -1.14 8.09
C PHE A 114 23.22 -1.99 8.19
N THR A 115 22.97 -2.79 7.15
CA THR A 115 21.83 -3.72 7.07
C THR A 115 21.88 -4.75 8.19
N MET A 116 23.07 -5.26 8.50
CA MET A 116 23.29 -6.22 9.59
C MET A 116 22.93 -5.61 10.96
N LEU A 117 23.20 -4.32 11.19
CA LEU A 117 22.76 -3.62 12.40
C LEU A 117 21.24 -3.58 12.50
N HIS A 118 20.56 -3.28 11.39
CA HIS A 118 19.11 -3.21 11.36
C HIS A 118 18.44 -4.58 11.63
N ASP A 119 19.02 -5.64 11.08
CA ASP A 119 18.57 -7.01 11.34
C ASP A 119 18.77 -7.36 12.83
N ALA A 120 19.94 -7.05 13.39
CA ALA A 120 20.25 -7.27 14.81
C ALA A 120 19.30 -6.49 15.73
N MET A 121 19.01 -5.24 15.43
CA MET A 121 18.07 -4.40 16.20
C MET A 121 16.65 -4.95 16.19
N LEU A 122 16.18 -5.43 15.03
CA LEU A 122 14.87 -6.07 14.94
C LEU A 122 14.83 -7.37 15.77
N GLN A 123 15.86 -8.22 15.67
CA GLN A 123 15.94 -9.47 16.44
C GLN A 123 15.99 -9.19 17.95
N TYR A 124 16.75 -8.18 18.37
CA TYR A 124 16.80 -7.73 19.76
C TYR A 124 15.42 -7.30 20.25
N PHE A 125 14.75 -6.42 19.53
CA PHE A 125 13.42 -5.90 19.91
C PHE A 125 12.37 -7.01 20.02
N LEU A 126 12.34 -7.95 19.05
CA LEU A 126 11.41 -9.08 19.09
C LEU A 126 11.69 -10.02 20.28
N ALA A 127 12.95 -10.16 20.69
CA ALA A 127 13.35 -10.97 21.84
C ALA A 127 13.10 -10.26 23.19
N CYS A 128 12.93 -8.95 23.22
CA CYS A 128 12.56 -8.20 24.43
C CYS A 128 11.13 -8.47 24.92
N GLU A 129 10.30 -9.20 24.17
CA GLU A 129 8.88 -9.36 24.46
C GLU A 129 8.16 -8.01 24.55
N PRO A 130 7.55 -7.54 23.46
CA PRO A 130 6.93 -6.22 23.38
C PRO A 130 5.99 -5.92 24.55
N GLY A 131 6.11 -4.73 25.14
CA GLY A 131 5.36 -4.31 26.32
C GLY A 131 6.10 -4.51 27.65
N THR A 132 7.28 -5.15 27.64
CA THR A 132 8.16 -5.24 28.84
C THR A 132 8.97 -3.97 29.05
N GLU A 133 9.56 -3.81 30.26
CA GLU A 133 10.47 -2.72 30.59
C GLU A 133 11.65 -2.67 29.61
N GLN A 134 12.26 -3.81 29.31
CA GLN A 134 13.39 -3.91 28.38
C GLN A 134 13.02 -3.43 26.96
N ALA A 135 11.83 -3.78 26.47
CA ALA A 135 11.35 -3.28 25.17
C ALA A 135 11.10 -1.76 25.19
N ASN A 136 10.56 -1.24 26.30
CA ASN A 136 10.33 0.19 26.46
C ASN A 136 11.66 0.96 26.54
N ASP A 137 12.66 0.43 27.26
CA ASP A 137 13.99 1.03 27.34
C ASP A 137 14.65 1.07 25.97
N PHE A 138 14.53 0.01 25.17
CA PHE A 138 15.02 0.02 23.80
C PHE A 138 14.34 1.09 22.94
N LEU A 139 13.00 1.26 23.06
CA LEU A 139 12.28 2.32 22.37
C LEU A 139 12.73 3.71 22.82
N GLU A 140 12.99 3.90 24.11
CA GLU A 140 13.51 5.19 24.63
C GLU A 140 14.87 5.53 24.01
N HIS A 141 15.78 4.55 23.91
CA HIS A 141 17.11 4.76 23.31
C HIS A 141 17.06 5.09 21.80
N LEU A 142 15.99 4.69 21.10
CA LEU A 142 15.81 5.01 19.68
C LEU A 142 15.26 6.42 19.45
N LYS A 143 14.58 7.02 20.42
CA LYS A 143 13.94 8.32 20.23
C LYS A 143 14.97 9.42 20.00
N PRO A 144 14.71 10.32 19.06
CA PRO A 144 15.52 11.54 18.96
C PRO A 144 15.28 12.41 20.19
N ASP A 145 16.29 13.19 20.59
CA ASP A 145 16.16 14.11 21.71
C ASP A 145 15.00 15.11 21.45
N PRO A 146 13.98 15.16 22.31
CA PRO A 146 12.85 16.06 22.14
C PRO A 146 13.23 17.55 22.27
N THR A 147 14.38 17.87 22.86
CA THR A 147 14.85 19.23 23.06
C THR A 147 15.60 19.81 21.88
N THR A 148 16.03 18.96 20.93
CA THR A 148 16.74 19.38 19.72
C THR A 148 15.85 20.27 18.86
N LYS A 149 16.34 21.46 18.52
CA LYS A 149 15.62 22.42 17.67
C LYS A 149 15.63 21.99 16.22
N GLU A 150 14.68 22.51 15.47
CA GLU A 150 14.61 22.28 14.03
C GLU A 150 15.86 22.88 13.36
N GLY A 151 16.63 22.03 12.64
CA GLY A 151 17.91 22.41 12.03
C GLY A 151 19.17 22.00 12.80
N GLU A 152 19.04 21.50 14.04
CA GLU A 152 20.14 20.87 14.77
C GLU A 152 20.17 19.37 14.48
N GLU A 153 21.37 18.78 14.38
CA GLU A 153 21.53 17.33 14.29
C GLU A 153 21.18 16.70 15.64
N ALA A 154 19.97 16.13 15.73
CA ALA A 154 19.62 15.32 16.89
C ALA A 154 20.28 13.95 16.78
N ASP A 155 20.74 13.43 17.92
CA ASP A 155 21.18 12.04 18.00
C ASP A 155 20.06 11.10 17.49
N ASN A 156 20.44 10.04 16.80
CA ASN A 156 19.57 9.02 16.20
C ASN A 156 18.73 9.42 14.96
N VAL A 157 18.74 10.68 14.50
CA VAL A 157 17.99 11.05 13.27
C VAL A 157 18.44 10.24 12.07
N ASP A 158 19.76 10.13 11.86
CA ASP A 158 20.32 9.35 10.77
C ASP A 158 20.01 7.86 10.90
N LEU A 159 20.07 7.33 12.14
CA LEU A 159 19.69 5.94 12.41
C LEU A 159 18.23 5.69 12.00
N LEU A 160 17.29 6.54 12.43
CA LEU A 160 15.86 6.37 12.12
C LEU A 160 15.59 6.50 10.63
N LYS A 161 16.27 7.43 9.94
CA LYS A 161 16.20 7.53 8.48
C LYS A 161 16.71 6.25 7.82
N ASN A 162 17.91 5.77 8.18
CA ASN A 162 18.50 4.58 7.58
C ASN A 162 17.66 3.32 7.83
N LEU A 163 17.11 3.15 9.04
CA LEU A 163 16.20 2.05 9.39
C LEU A 163 15.01 1.97 8.42
N ALA A 164 14.42 3.11 8.04
CA ALA A 164 13.24 3.10 7.19
C ALA A 164 13.47 2.41 5.83
N PHE A 165 14.67 2.48 5.27
CA PHE A 165 14.99 2.00 3.92
C PHE A 165 15.48 0.55 3.85
N THR A 166 15.47 -0.20 4.95
CA THR A 166 15.80 -1.63 4.95
C THR A 166 14.61 -2.49 5.35
N LYS A 167 14.64 -3.76 4.96
CA LYS A 167 13.54 -4.70 5.24
C LYS A 167 13.27 -4.83 6.75
N SER A 168 14.29 -5.11 7.53
CA SER A 168 14.16 -5.29 8.99
C SER A 168 14.00 -3.97 9.71
N GLY A 169 14.72 -2.93 9.29
CA GLY A 169 14.60 -1.61 9.88
C GLY A 169 13.21 -0.99 9.68
N SER A 170 12.62 -1.11 8.48
CA SER A 170 11.26 -0.63 8.24
C SER A 170 10.21 -1.38 9.07
N ARG A 171 10.41 -2.69 9.32
CA ARG A 171 9.55 -3.45 10.23
C ARG A 171 9.73 -2.99 11.67
N LEU A 172 10.98 -2.82 12.12
CA LEU A 172 11.27 -2.30 13.45
C LEU A 172 10.61 -0.94 13.65
N MET A 173 10.78 -0.01 12.71
CA MET A 173 10.14 1.32 12.80
C MET A 173 8.62 1.24 12.83
N SER A 174 8.02 0.36 12.04
CA SER A 174 6.57 0.11 12.08
C SER A 174 6.10 -0.37 13.45
N LEU A 175 6.86 -1.26 14.09
CA LEU A 175 6.61 -1.75 15.45
C LEU A 175 6.83 -0.64 16.50
N CYS A 176 7.85 0.22 16.32
CA CYS A 176 8.07 1.40 17.17
C CYS A 176 6.85 2.34 17.15
N PHE A 177 6.26 2.59 15.97
CA PHE A 177 5.01 3.33 15.86
C PHE A 177 3.85 2.62 16.56
N ALA A 178 3.73 1.30 16.41
CA ALA A 178 2.62 0.54 16.97
C ALA A 178 2.65 0.48 18.49
N TYR A 179 3.82 0.22 19.10
CA TYR A 179 3.99 0.15 20.55
C TYR A 179 4.19 1.50 21.22
N GLY A 180 4.67 2.51 20.48
CA GLY A 180 4.94 3.84 21.00
C GLY A 180 3.70 4.58 21.50
N THR A 181 3.90 5.45 22.48
CA THR A 181 2.88 6.39 22.95
C THR A 181 2.58 7.47 21.90
N ALA A 182 1.56 8.29 22.13
CA ALA A 182 1.25 9.41 21.23
C ALA A 182 2.43 10.42 21.10
N LYS A 183 3.21 10.60 22.17
CA LYS A 183 4.42 11.44 22.13
C LYS A 183 5.52 10.80 21.30
N ASP A 184 5.72 9.50 21.45
CA ASP A 184 6.73 8.74 20.72
C ASP A 184 6.46 8.74 19.22
N ARG A 185 5.21 8.52 18.81
CA ARG A 185 4.78 8.57 17.42
C ARG A 185 5.10 9.92 16.76
N LYS A 186 4.91 11.01 17.51
CA LYS A 186 5.31 12.36 17.06
C LYS A 186 6.83 12.49 16.89
N LEU A 187 7.60 11.96 17.84
CA LEU A 187 9.07 11.97 17.78
C LEU A 187 9.59 11.12 16.63
N PHE A 188 9.00 9.94 16.38
CA PHE A 188 9.40 9.06 15.28
C PHE A 188 9.02 9.60 13.89
N LEU A 189 7.98 10.43 13.76
CA LEU A 189 7.64 11.07 12.48
C LEU A 189 8.61 12.22 12.10
N ARG A 190 9.15 12.91 13.09
CA ARG A 190 9.93 14.13 12.90
C ARG A 190 11.20 13.95 12.03
N PRO A 191 12.00 12.87 12.18
CA PRO A 191 13.18 12.61 11.35
C PRO A 191 12.90 12.47 9.86
N TYR A 192 11.69 12.08 9.48
CA TYR A 192 11.36 11.82 8.07
C TYR A 192 10.99 13.06 7.26
N LYS A 193 10.93 14.25 7.90
CA LYS A 193 10.77 15.51 7.18
C LYS A 193 11.83 15.62 6.08
N ASP A 194 11.42 16.09 4.90
CA ASP A 194 12.21 16.22 3.68
C ASP A 194 12.67 14.87 3.04
N THR A 195 12.12 13.73 3.53
CA THR A 195 12.40 12.40 2.98
C THR A 195 11.15 11.60 2.66
N VAL A 196 9.97 12.10 3.02
CA VAL A 196 8.68 11.38 2.84
C VAL A 196 8.42 11.02 1.39
N GLU A 197 8.76 11.91 0.44
CA GLU A 197 8.59 11.60 -0.98
C GLU A 197 9.44 10.39 -1.39
N THR A 198 10.72 10.37 -1.05
CA THR A 198 11.60 9.22 -1.32
C THR A 198 11.09 7.95 -0.65
N MET A 199 10.60 8.06 0.59
CA MET A 199 10.02 6.93 1.33
C MET A 199 8.78 6.37 0.63
N ALA A 200 7.94 7.22 0.05
CA ALA A 200 6.71 6.77 -0.60
C ALA A 200 6.98 5.87 -1.82
N TYR A 201 8.07 6.09 -2.54
CA TYR A 201 8.48 5.28 -3.69
C TYR A 201 9.36 4.08 -3.32
N ASP A 202 9.92 4.05 -2.10
CA ASP A 202 10.83 2.99 -1.69
C ASP A 202 10.12 1.69 -1.32
N GLN A 203 10.75 0.56 -1.63
CA GLN A 203 10.19 -0.78 -1.40
C GLN A 203 10.00 -1.16 0.07
N HIS A 204 10.67 -0.48 1.00
CA HIS A 204 10.61 -0.76 2.43
C HIS A 204 10.02 0.42 3.22
N ALA A 205 10.47 1.64 2.90
CA ALA A 205 10.15 2.82 3.68
C ALA A 205 8.66 3.23 3.58
N HIS A 206 7.96 2.94 2.46
CA HIS A 206 6.53 3.21 2.35
C HIS A 206 5.71 2.51 3.45
N HIS A 207 6.16 1.34 3.96
CA HIS A 207 5.49 0.65 5.06
C HIS A 207 5.55 1.44 6.38
N VAL A 208 6.60 2.23 6.59
CA VAL A 208 6.71 3.10 7.78
C VAL A 208 5.66 4.21 7.73
N LEU A 209 5.43 4.79 6.54
CA LEU A 209 4.37 5.79 6.33
C LEU A 209 2.97 5.19 6.55
N LEU A 210 2.74 3.96 6.05
CA LEU A 210 1.49 3.23 6.29
C LEU A 210 1.29 2.94 7.79
N ALA A 211 2.35 2.50 8.49
CA ALA A 211 2.31 2.26 9.93
C ALA A 211 1.94 3.54 10.70
N ALA A 212 2.58 4.66 10.37
CA ALA A 212 2.27 5.94 11.00
C ALA A 212 0.80 6.33 10.84
N MET A 213 0.22 6.17 9.63
CA MET A 213 -1.21 6.42 9.38
C MET A 213 -2.11 5.43 10.10
N ALA A 214 -1.72 4.15 10.18
CA ALA A 214 -2.54 3.09 10.75
C ALA A 214 -2.70 3.19 12.26
N VAL A 215 -1.71 3.72 12.99
CA VAL A 215 -1.70 3.66 14.46
C VAL A 215 -1.74 5.01 15.16
N THR A 216 -1.41 6.13 14.48
CA THR A 216 -1.33 7.44 15.12
C THR A 216 -2.72 8.07 15.27
N ASP A 217 -3.10 8.42 16.52
CA ASP A 217 -4.40 9.01 16.83
C ASP A 217 -4.48 10.50 16.46
N ASP A 218 -3.34 11.20 16.40
CA ASP A 218 -3.26 12.57 15.89
C ASP A 218 -3.24 12.57 14.35
N THR A 219 -4.42 12.51 13.77
CA THR A 219 -4.61 12.43 12.32
C THR A 219 -4.19 13.71 11.57
N LYS A 220 -4.25 14.88 12.25
CA LYS A 220 -3.74 16.13 11.68
C LYS A 220 -2.22 16.11 11.58
N LEU A 221 -1.55 15.57 12.60
CA LEU A 221 -0.12 15.37 12.58
C LEU A 221 0.28 14.42 11.44
N SER A 222 -0.37 13.26 11.33
CA SER A 222 -0.08 12.27 10.28
C SER A 222 -0.32 12.86 8.90
N ALA A 223 -1.46 13.52 8.68
CA ALA A 223 -1.77 14.16 7.40
C ALA A 223 -0.73 15.23 7.04
N LYS A 224 -0.41 16.12 7.98
CA LYS A 224 0.59 17.17 7.73
C LYS A 224 1.98 16.60 7.47
N SER A 225 2.46 15.66 8.30
CA SER A 225 3.82 15.14 8.19
C SER A 225 4.05 14.32 6.92
N ILE A 226 3.02 13.63 6.41
CA ILE A 226 3.14 12.77 5.25
C ILE A 226 2.75 13.52 3.97
N PHE A 227 1.58 14.13 3.96
CA PHE A 227 1.02 14.65 2.70
C PHE A 227 1.46 16.07 2.34
N SER A 228 2.03 16.85 3.27
CA SER A 228 2.56 18.17 2.89
C SER A 228 3.71 18.11 1.88
N GLU A 229 4.48 17.02 1.88
CA GLU A 229 5.58 16.80 0.93
C GLU A 229 5.10 16.11 -0.36
N LEU A 230 4.10 15.22 -0.24
CA LEU A 230 3.55 14.50 -1.39
C LEU A 230 2.61 15.37 -2.23
N LEU A 231 1.90 16.31 -1.59
CA LEU A 231 0.87 17.14 -2.21
C LEU A 231 1.21 18.64 -2.08
N PRO A 232 2.05 19.18 -2.93
CA PRO A 232 2.43 20.59 -2.86
C PRO A 232 1.26 21.53 -3.22
N ASN A 233 1.22 22.72 -2.62
CA ASN A 233 0.20 23.74 -2.91
C ASN A 233 0.64 24.68 -4.03
N ASN A 234 0.98 24.12 -5.21
CA ASN A 234 1.39 24.89 -6.38
C ASN A 234 0.97 24.17 -7.67
N ASP A 235 1.32 24.73 -8.83
CA ASP A 235 0.95 24.24 -10.16
C ASP A 235 1.55 22.85 -10.49
N ALA A 236 2.53 22.37 -9.75
CA ALA A 236 3.10 21.03 -9.91
C ALA A 236 2.21 19.91 -9.31
N LEU A 237 1.20 20.26 -8.49
CA LEU A 237 0.34 19.30 -7.81
C LEU A 237 -0.29 18.26 -8.75
N PRO A 238 -0.94 18.61 -9.87
CA PRO A 238 -1.60 17.61 -10.70
C PRO A 238 -0.64 16.60 -11.32
N GLU A 239 0.53 17.05 -11.75
CA GLU A 239 1.58 16.19 -12.30
C GLU A 239 2.14 15.25 -11.21
N LYS A 240 2.41 15.80 -10.03
CA LYS A 240 2.92 15.01 -8.91
C LYS A 240 1.94 13.94 -8.47
N VAL A 241 0.65 14.26 -8.39
CA VAL A 241 -0.39 13.26 -8.07
C VAL A 241 -0.48 12.18 -9.15
N LEU A 242 -0.36 12.55 -10.43
CA LEU A 242 -0.34 11.58 -11.53
C LEU A 242 0.83 10.58 -11.38
N ASN A 243 2.01 11.08 -11.06
CA ASN A 243 3.19 10.26 -10.82
C ASN A 243 3.02 9.34 -9.60
N LEU A 244 2.48 9.85 -8.48
CA LEU A 244 2.19 9.06 -7.28
C LEU A 244 1.18 7.93 -7.59
N VAL A 245 0.14 8.21 -8.36
CA VAL A 245 -0.88 7.21 -8.74
C VAL A 245 -0.31 6.15 -9.69
N ASN A 246 0.67 6.51 -10.50
CA ASN A 246 1.28 5.59 -11.46
C ASN A 246 2.27 4.61 -10.82
N ASP A 247 2.93 4.99 -9.71
CA ASP A 247 3.78 4.10 -8.93
C ASP A 247 2.97 3.25 -7.94
N ALA A 248 3.28 1.97 -7.83
CA ALA A 248 2.52 1.04 -7.00
C ALA A 248 2.60 1.35 -5.49
N ARG A 249 3.79 1.73 -5.00
CA ARG A 249 4.06 1.99 -3.59
C ARG A 249 3.55 3.36 -3.16
N ALA A 250 3.87 4.38 -3.96
CA ALA A 250 3.42 5.74 -3.72
C ALA A 250 1.88 5.84 -3.78
N ARG A 251 1.24 5.12 -4.72
CA ARG A 251 -0.21 4.98 -4.79
C ARG A 251 -0.77 4.34 -3.53
N THR A 252 -0.11 3.32 -2.99
CA THR A 252 -0.55 2.67 -1.75
C THR A 252 -0.55 3.66 -0.59
N VAL A 253 0.51 4.47 -0.43
CA VAL A 253 0.57 5.52 0.59
C VAL A 253 -0.54 6.55 0.37
N LEU A 254 -0.72 7.01 -0.88
CA LEU A 254 -1.69 8.05 -1.23
C LEU A 254 -3.13 7.60 -0.97
N LEU A 255 -3.48 6.36 -1.33
CA LEU A 255 -4.85 5.86 -1.30
C LEU A 255 -5.21 5.05 -0.06
N TYR A 256 -4.25 4.74 0.82
CA TYR A 256 -4.54 4.02 2.06
C TYR A 256 -5.64 4.68 2.90
N PRO A 257 -5.71 6.00 3.06
CA PRO A 257 -6.81 6.66 3.77
C PRO A 257 -8.20 6.47 3.14
N PHE A 258 -8.28 6.22 1.83
CA PHE A 258 -9.53 6.10 1.08
C PHE A 258 -10.00 4.66 0.85
N ALA A 259 -9.05 3.76 0.64
CA ALA A 259 -9.31 2.37 0.24
C ALA A 259 -8.92 1.35 1.31
N ALA A 260 -8.23 1.76 2.38
CA ALA A 260 -7.82 0.90 3.50
C ALA A 260 -7.23 -0.44 3.02
N ASP A 261 -7.86 -1.56 3.41
CA ASP A 261 -7.38 -2.92 3.14
C ASP A 261 -7.88 -3.49 1.79
N ALA A 262 -8.20 -2.62 0.83
CA ALA A 262 -8.68 -3.05 -0.49
C ALA A 262 -7.66 -3.97 -1.17
N LYS A 263 -8.12 -5.13 -1.68
CA LYS A 263 -7.25 -6.15 -2.29
C LYS A 263 -6.50 -5.67 -3.53
N TRP A 264 -7.03 -4.68 -4.23
CA TRP A 264 -6.40 -4.12 -5.41
C TRP A 264 -5.29 -3.11 -5.07
N LEU A 265 -5.29 -2.58 -3.82
CA LEU A 265 -4.34 -1.58 -3.34
C LEU A 265 -3.14 -2.22 -2.62
N LEU A 266 -3.41 -3.18 -1.74
CA LEU A 266 -2.41 -3.81 -0.90
C LEU A 266 -1.99 -5.17 -1.45
N ASP A 267 -0.68 -5.39 -1.61
CA ASP A 267 -0.14 -6.73 -1.80
C ASP A 267 -0.18 -7.56 -0.49
N ASP A 268 0.09 -8.84 -0.59
CA ASP A 268 -0.01 -9.75 0.55
C ASP A 268 1.01 -9.40 1.65
N ASN A 269 2.24 -9.03 1.29
CA ASN A 269 3.27 -8.63 2.26
C ASN A 269 2.86 -7.36 3.03
N THR A 270 2.37 -6.34 2.34
CA THR A 270 1.88 -5.10 2.98
C THR A 270 0.69 -5.39 3.89
N ARG A 271 -0.22 -6.26 3.46
CA ARG A 271 -1.39 -6.66 4.25
C ARG A 271 -0.99 -7.41 5.52
N ASP A 272 -0.05 -8.35 5.43
CA ASP A 272 0.44 -9.11 6.58
C ASP A 272 1.10 -8.17 7.60
N ARG A 273 1.95 -7.25 7.15
CA ARG A 273 2.56 -6.22 8.00
C ARG A 273 1.53 -5.35 8.70
N LEU A 274 0.53 -4.86 7.98
CA LEU A 274 -0.54 -4.05 8.57
C LEU A 274 -1.39 -4.85 9.54
N THR A 275 -1.63 -6.14 9.28
CA THR A 275 -2.37 -7.03 10.19
C THR A 275 -1.67 -7.16 11.54
N GLU A 276 -0.33 -7.31 11.55
CA GLU A 276 0.49 -7.28 12.77
C GLU A 276 0.25 -5.96 13.56
N LEU A 277 0.30 -4.81 12.87
CA LEU A 277 0.08 -3.51 13.50
C LEU A 277 -1.36 -3.32 14.00
N TYR A 278 -2.34 -3.87 13.28
CA TYR A 278 -3.75 -3.79 13.68
C TYR A 278 -4.02 -4.55 14.98
N ALA A 279 -3.35 -5.67 15.21
CA ALA A 279 -3.44 -6.40 16.47
C ALA A 279 -2.86 -5.56 17.63
N ILE A 280 -1.70 -4.93 17.44
CA ILE A 280 -1.02 -4.13 18.46
C ILE A 280 -1.84 -2.86 18.79
N ARG A 281 -2.34 -2.15 17.78
CA ARG A 281 -3.07 -0.88 17.98
C ARG A 281 -4.35 -1.03 18.81
N GLN A 282 -4.92 -2.23 18.91
CA GLN A 282 -6.09 -2.46 19.75
C GLN A 282 -5.85 -2.09 21.21
N THR A 283 -4.61 -2.20 21.68
CA THR A 283 -4.21 -1.86 23.05
C THR A 283 -3.49 -0.53 23.17
N THR A 284 -2.89 -0.03 22.08
CA THR A 284 -2.01 1.14 22.10
C THR A 284 -2.61 2.39 21.48
N SER A 285 -3.75 2.28 20.79
CA SER A 285 -4.45 3.38 20.12
C SER A 285 -5.88 3.47 20.60
N LYS A 286 -6.40 4.70 20.74
CA LYS A 286 -7.75 4.97 21.27
C LYS A 286 -8.76 5.33 20.19
N LYS A 287 -8.29 5.86 19.06
CA LYS A 287 -9.15 6.30 17.96
C LYS A 287 -9.64 5.12 17.13
N ASP A 288 -10.91 5.12 16.79
CA ASP A 288 -11.49 4.14 15.85
C ASP A 288 -10.71 4.14 14.52
N PRO A 289 -10.37 2.96 13.98
CA PRO A 289 -9.60 2.84 12.76
C PRO A 289 -10.21 3.52 11.54
N ASN A 290 -11.54 3.41 11.36
CA ASN A 290 -12.23 3.99 10.22
C ASN A 290 -12.29 5.52 10.34
N ILE A 291 -12.58 6.03 11.55
CA ILE A 291 -12.57 7.47 11.83
C ILE A 291 -11.17 8.04 11.57
N ARG A 292 -10.11 7.33 11.96
CA ARG A 292 -8.72 7.76 11.72
C ARG A 292 -8.46 7.95 10.23
N LEU A 293 -8.75 6.96 9.40
CA LEU A 293 -8.51 7.04 7.96
C LEU A 293 -9.39 8.10 7.30
N GLN A 294 -10.67 8.20 7.69
CA GLN A 294 -11.58 9.24 7.19
C GLN A 294 -11.06 10.66 7.50
N GLU A 295 -10.57 10.90 8.71
CA GLU A 295 -10.02 12.22 9.06
C GLU A 295 -8.75 12.55 8.26
N ILE A 296 -7.88 11.57 7.98
CA ILE A 296 -6.72 11.77 7.10
C ILE A 296 -7.21 12.06 5.68
N ALA A 297 -8.14 11.27 5.14
CA ALA A 297 -8.72 11.46 3.82
C ALA A 297 -9.29 12.88 3.65
N LYS A 298 -10.10 13.36 4.62
CA LYS A 298 -10.66 14.72 4.62
C LYS A 298 -9.59 15.82 4.51
N ASN A 299 -8.44 15.62 5.12
CA ASN A 299 -7.35 16.61 5.09
C ASN A 299 -6.66 16.71 3.72
N VAL A 300 -6.61 15.62 2.95
CA VAL A 300 -5.86 15.54 1.68
C VAL A 300 -6.73 15.65 0.44
N GLU A 301 -8.01 15.38 0.58
CA GLU A 301 -8.97 15.33 -0.53
C GLU A 301 -9.07 16.62 -1.35
N PRO A 302 -9.01 17.85 -0.77
CA PRO A 302 -9.07 19.06 -1.55
C PRO A 302 -8.01 19.18 -2.65
N GLN A 303 -6.78 18.74 -2.36
CA GLN A 303 -5.69 18.71 -3.34
C GLN A 303 -5.91 17.62 -4.40
N LEU A 304 -6.41 16.44 -3.98
CA LEU A 304 -6.68 15.35 -4.90
C LEU A 304 -7.83 15.68 -5.86
N LEU A 305 -8.87 16.34 -5.39
CA LEU A 305 -9.96 16.84 -6.25
C LEU A 305 -9.44 17.86 -7.29
N THR A 306 -8.55 18.76 -6.88
CA THR A 306 -7.90 19.70 -7.80
C THR A 306 -7.10 18.96 -8.88
N ALA A 307 -6.36 17.91 -8.50
CA ALA A 307 -5.62 17.10 -9.46
C ALA A 307 -6.54 16.34 -10.42
N VAL A 308 -7.65 15.76 -9.92
CA VAL A 308 -8.66 15.10 -10.77
C VAL A 308 -9.24 16.09 -11.78
N THR A 309 -9.67 17.27 -11.35
CA THR A 309 -10.21 18.30 -12.27
C THR A 309 -9.21 18.65 -13.36
N ALA A 310 -7.94 18.84 -13.02
CA ALA A 310 -6.91 19.26 -13.95
C ALA A 310 -6.46 18.16 -14.94
N ARG A 311 -6.47 16.89 -14.54
CA ARG A 311 -5.86 15.78 -15.29
C ARG A 311 -6.78 14.55 -15.43
N ALA A 312 -8.11 14.75 -15.41
CA ALA A 312 -9.09 13.65 -15.49
C ALA A 312 -8.87 12.72 -16.69
N ALA A 313 -8.51 13.28 -17.86
CA ALA A 313 -8.25 12.50 -19.07
C ALA A 313 -7.01 11.60 -18.93
N ASP A 314 -5.95 12.10 -18.29
CA ASP A 314 -4.74 11.33 -18.06
C ASP A 314 -5.00 10.18 -17.07
N PHE A 315 -5.69 10.44 -15.97
CA PHE A 315 -6.11 9.39 -15.02
C PHE A 315 -7.02 8.34 -15.67
N ALA A 316 -7.88 8.76 -16.61
CA ALA A 316 -8.76 7.84 -17.32
C ALA A 316 -8.02 6.89 -18.29
N SER A 317 -6.76 7.18 -18.63
CA SER A 317 -5.97 6.42 -19.59
C SER A 317 -5.38 5.11 -19.04
N PHE A 318 -5.48 4.85 -17.72
CA PHE A 318 -4.96 3.63 -17.09
C PHE A 318 -5.81 3.18 -15.90
N THR A 319 -5.75 1.88 -15.61
CA THR A 319 -6.62 1.22 -14.62
C THR A 319 -6.56 1.86 -13.23
N PHE A 320 -5.35 2.09 -12.72
CA PHE A 320 -5.19 2.66 -11.36
C PHE A 320 -5.59 4.13 -11.29
N GLY A 321 -5.53 4.87 -12.39
CA GLY A 321 -6.07 6.23 -12.47
C GLY A 321 -7.60 6.24 -12.36
N LEU A 322 -8.29 5.30 -12.99
CA LEU A 322 -9.75 5.13 -12.82
C LEU A 322 -10.13 4.75 -11.39
N GLN A 323 -9.35 3.84 -10.75
CA GLN A 323 -9.56 3.47 -9.36
C GLN A 323 -9.32 4.66 -8.42
N PHE A 324 -8.23 5.40 -8.63
CA PHE A 324 -7.93 6.63 -7.89
C PHE A 324 -9.06 7.64 -7.97
N MET A 325 -9.53 7.97 -9.19
CA MET A 325 -10.66 8.90 -9.36
C MET A 325 -11.91 8.40 -8.63
N GLY A 326 -12.23 7.12 -8.74
CA GLY A 326 -13.38 6.52 -8.07
C GLY A 326 -13.30 6.65 -6.54
N GLU A 327 -12.14 6.30 -5.95
CA GLU A 327 -11.94 6.37 -4.51
C GLU A 327 -12.00 7.81 -3.97
N VAL A 328 -11.37 8.76 -4.66
CA VAL A 328 -11.34 10.18 -4.25
C VAL A 328 -12.72 10.83 -4.43
N LEU A 329 -13.40 10.60 -5.55
CA LEU A 329 -14.70 11.23 -5.82
C LEU A 329 -15.81 10.74 -4.90
N VAL A 330 -15.69 9.51 -4.37
CA VAL A 330 -16.62 8.95 -3.37
C VAL A 330 -16.17 9.22 -1.93
N GLY A 331 -14.93 9.64 -1.71
CA GLY A 331 -14.23 9.69 -0.42
C GLY A 331 -14.98 10.37 0.71
N ALA A 332 -14.79 11.66 0.93
CA ALA A 332 -15.45 12.45 1.99
C ALA A 332 -16.32 13.56 1.36
N PRO A 333 -17.56 13.27 0.93
CA PRO A 333 -18.36 14.16 0.07
C PRO A 333 -18.76 15.47 0.74
N GLU A 334 -18.66 15.59 2.05
CA GLU A 334 -18.87 16.82 2.80
C GLU A 334 -17.70 17.82 2.68
N VAL A 335 -16.54 17.37 2.19
CA VAL A 335 -15.36 18.22 2.04
C VAL A 335 -15.35 18.85 0.65
N GLU A 336 -15.19 20.17 0.60
CA GLU A 336 -15.06 20.97 -0.64
C GLU A 336 -16.10 20.60 -1.72
N PRO A 337 -17.42 20.70 -1.44
CA PRO A 337 -18.47 20.28 -2.39
C PRO A 337 -18.38 20.92 -3.77
N ALA A 338 -17.90 22.16 -3.84
CA ALA A 338 -17.74 22.89 -5.12
C ALA A 338 -16.65 22.24 -5.98
N LYS A 339 -15.47 21.99 -5.43
CA LYS A 339 -14.36 21.32 -6.15
C LYS A 339 -14.75 19.91 -6.57
N ARG A 340 -15.46 19.18 -5.70
CA ARG A 340 -15.97 17.85 -6.02
C ARG A 340 -16.91 17.88 -7.20
N LYS A 341 -17.85 18.83 -7.23
CA LYS A 341 -18.78 19.00 -8.34
C LYS A 341 -18.05 19.31 -9.65
N GLU A 342 -17.00 20.12 -9.61
CA GLU A 342 -16.15 20.39 -10.78
C GLU A 342 -15.45 19.13 -11.27
N ALA A 343 -14.81 18.37 -10.38
CA ALA A 343 -14.16 17.11 -10.71
C ALA A 343 -15.16 16.07 -11.28
N LEU A 344 -16.35 15.95 -10.68
CA LEU A 344 -17.41 15.09 -11.19
C LEU A 344 -17.92 15.54 -12.57
N ALA A 345 -18.00 16.85 -12.82
CA ALA A 345 -18.41 17.39 -14.12
C ALA A 345 -17.37 17.04 -15.21
N GLU A 346 -16.07 17.13 -14.91
CA GLU A 346 -15.01 16.69 -15.84
C GLU A 346 -15.09 15.19 -16.16
N VAL A 347 -15.32 14.35 -15.16
CA VAL A 347 -15.52 12.91 -15.37
C VAL A 347 -16.78 12.64 -16.20
N ALA A 348 -17.87 13.36 -15.95
CA ALA A 348 -19.10 13.25 -16.75
C ALA A 348 -18.86 13.64 -18.23
N ARG A 349 -18.10 14.71 -18.48
CA ARG A 349 -17.71 15.14 -19.83
C ARG A 349 -16.89 14.07 -20.57
N LEU A 350 -16.01 13.37 -19.87
CA LEU A 350 -15.15 12.30 -20.40
C LEU A 350 -15.84 10.93 -20.41
N SER A 351 -17.08 10.81 -19.96
CA SER A 351 -17.76 9.54 -19.72
C SER A 351 -17.79 8.60 -20.90
N LYS A 352 -17.92 9.11 -22.14
CA LYS A 352 -17.91 8.29 -23.36
C LYS A 352 -16.52 7.67 -23.58
N SER A 353 -15.45 8.45 -23.53
CA SER A 353 -14.07 7.94 -23.69
C SER A 353 -13.69 6.98 -22.58
N ILE A 354 -14.15 7.24 -21.35
CA ILE A 354 -13.97 6.35 -20.21
C ILE A 354 -14.69 5.01 -20.42
N LEU A 355 -15.92 5.04 -20.92
CA LEU A 355 -16.69 3.82 -21.21
C LEU A 355 -16.04 2.98 -22.31
N ASP A 356 -15.56 3.62 -23.37
CA ASP A 356 -14.96 2.97 -24.54
C ASP A 356 -13.53 2.46 -24.26
N SER A 357 -12.91 2.86 -23.14
CA SER A 357 -11.58 2.41 -22.74
C SER A 357 -11.57 0.95 -22.32
N ALA A 358 -10.91 0.09 -23.11
CA ALA A 358 -10.63 -1.29 -22.74
C ALA A 358 -9.20 -1.41 -22.17
N LEU A 359 -9.08 -1.34 -20.84
CA LEU A 359 -7.79 -1.40 -20.16
C LEU A 359 -7.55 -2.81 -19.56
N PRO A 360 -6.30 -3.30 -19.53
CA PRO A 360 -5.98 -4.59 -18.91
C PRO A 360 -6.32 -4.55 -17.40
N ALA A 361 -6.84 -5.64 -16.87
CA ALA A 361 -7.28 -5.72 -15.47
C ALA A 361 -6.13 -5.65 -14.48
N SER A 362 -5.01 -6.30 -14.80
CA SER A 362 -3.76 -6.30 -14.03
C SER A 362 -2.66 -7.02 -14.81
N ALA A 363 -1.42 -6.91 -14.38
CA ALA A 363 -0.30 -7.63 -15.00
C ALA A 363 -0.55 -9.16 -14.90
N GLY A 364 -0.80 -9.80 -16.03
CA GLY A 364 -1.06 -11.25 -16.13
C GLY A 364 -2.49 -11.63 -16.55
N ASP A 365 -3.43 -10.70 -16.57
CA ASP A 365 -4.80 -10.95 -17.04
C ASP A 365 -4.95 -10.54 -18.50
N ASN A 366 -5.10 -11.50 -19.40
CA ASN A 366 -5.26 -11.26 -20.85
C ASN A 366 -6.66 -10.77 -21.26
N LYS A 367 -7.55 -10.50 -20.28
CA LYS A 367 -8.90 -9.99 -20.54
C LYS A 367 -8.95 -8.50 -20.27
N ALA A 368 -9.17 -7.73 -21.33
CA ALA A 368 -9.52 -6.32 -21.20
C ALA A 368 -10.81 -6.18 -20.37
N THR A 369 -10.72 -5.47 -19.25
CA THR A 369 -11.86 -5.17 -18.38
C THR A 369 -12.19 -3.69 -18.48
N SER A 370 -13.48 -3.39 -18.55
CA SER A 370 -13.92 -1.99 -18.55
C SER A 370 -13.98 -1.46 -17.09
N HIS A 371 -12.84 -1.07 -16.54
CA HIS A 371 -12.79 -0.38 -15.24
C HIS A 371 -13.59 0.93 -15.28
N GLY A 372 -13.62 1.61 -16.43
CA GLY A 372 -14.37 2.83 -16.63
C GLY A 372 -15.86 2.67 -16.34
N LYS A 373 -16.49 1.61 -16.87
CA LYS A 373 -17.92 1.37 -16.59
C LYS A 373 -18.22 1.12 -15.12
N ASN A 374 -17.30 0.45 -14.41
CA ASN A 374 -17.45 0.17 -12.99
C ASN A 374 -17.37 1.46 -12.16
N MET A 375 -16.40 2.33 -12.49
CA MET A 375 -16.28 3.64 -11.86
C MET A 375 -17.52 4.51 -12.14
N LEU A 376 -17.94 4.64 -13.41
CA LEU A 376 -19.13 5.43 -13.76
C LEU A 376 -20.39 4.90 -13.06
N LYS A 377 -20.56 3.58 -13.01
CA LYS A 377 -21.66 2.94 -12.27
C LYS A 377 -21.61 3.30 -10.79
N MET A 378 -20.46 3.19 -10.15
CA MET A 378 -20.27 3.50 -8.74
C MET A 378 -20.59 4.98 -8.44
N LEU A 379 -20.15 5.91 -9.30
CA LEU A 379 -20.45 7.33 -9.15
C LEU A 379 -21.95 7.63 -9.31
N VAL A 380 -22.65 6.96 -10.26
CA VAL A 380 -24.10 7.09 -10.42
C VAL A 380 -24.85 6.54 -9.22
N GLN A 381 -24.39 5.40 -8.65
CA GLN A 381 -24.98 4.82 -7.44
C GLN A 381 -24.65 5.63 -6.18
N GLY A 382 -23.73 6.58 -6.27
CA GLY A 382 -23.37 7.48 -5.18
C GLY A 382 -22.70 6.80 -3.98
N GLY A 383 -22.01 5.67 -4.17
CA GLY A 383 -21.38 4.95 -3.06
C GLY A 383 -20.60 3.71 -3.48
N LYS A 384 -19.97 3.08 -2.51
CA LYS A 384 -19.16 1.86 -2.71
C LYS A 384 -19.99 0.60 -2.45
N PHE A 385 -19.71 -0.44 -3.25
CA PHE A 385 -20.31 -1.77 -3.03
C PHE A 385 -19.66 -2.45 -1.82
N ASP A 386 -20.45 -2.81 -0.84
CA ASP A 386 -20.03 -3.62 0.31
C ASP A 386 -20.25 -5.12 -0.01
N PRO A 387 -19.17 -5.91 -0.10
CA PRO A 387 -19.27 -7.33 -0.40
C PRO A 387 -19.95 -8.15 0.71
N ASN A 388 -19.96 -7.67 1.96
CA ASN A 388 -20.56 -8.38 3.08
C ASN A 388 -22.09 -8.27 3.04
N THR A 389 -22.59 -7.06 2.86
CA THR A 389 -24.04 -6.78 2.76
C THR A 389 -24.58 -6.99 1.35
N LYS A 390 -23.69 -7.10 0.34
CA LYS A 390 -24.02 -7.14 -1.10
C LYS A 390 -24.84 -5.96 -1.58
N LYS A 391 -24.70 -4.81 -0.93
CA LYS A 391 -25.40 -3.57 -1.24
C LYS A 391 -24.40 -2.44 -1.50
N VAL A 392 -24.85 -1.43 -2.21
CA VAL A 392 -24.12 -0.16 -2.31
C VAL A 392 -24.39 0.64 -1.04
N VAL A 393 -23.35 1.11 -0.40
CA VAL A 393 -23.43 2.02 0.73
C VAL A 393 -23.31 3.44 0.19
N PRO A 394 -24.42 4.19 0.11
CA PRO A 394 -24.38 5.56 -0.40
C PRO A 394 -23.60 6.47 0.56
N VAL A 395 -23.00 7.51 0.00
CA VAL A 395 -22.31 8.54 0.79
C VAL A 395 -23.22 9.76 0.98
N GLU A 396 -23.03 10.47 2.07
CA GLU A 396 -23.75 11.70 2.39
C GLU A 396 -22.77 12.86 2.61
N PRO A 397 -23.04 14.03 2.00
CA PRO A 397 -24.15 14.33 1.07
C PRO A 397 -24.03 13.58 -0.26
N ALA A 398 -25.16 13.35 -0.93
CA ALA A 398 -25.23 12.64 -2.20
C ALA A 398 -24.36 13.31 -3.29
N LEU A 399 -23.67 12.50 -4.11
CA LEU A 399 -22.74 12.99 -5.14
C LEU A 399 -23.45 13.78 -6.26
N GLY A 400 -24.70 13.47 -6.57
CA GLY A 400 -25.46 14.11 -7.65
C GLY A 400 -24.88 13.82 -9.06
N PHE A 401 -24.04 12.79 -9.22
CA PHE A 401 -23.37 12.50 -10.48
C PHE A 401 -24.35 12.12 -11.61
N ALA A 402 -25.49 11.51 -11.28
CA ALA A 402 -26.52 11.17 -12.26
C ALA A 402 -27.02 12.41 -13.04
N ASP A 403 -27.17 13.55 -12.35
CA ASP A 403 -27.60 14.81 -12.97
C ASP A 403 -26.53 15.43 -13.87
N LEU A 404 -25.24 15.20 -13.57
CA LEU A 404 -24.11 15.66 -14.39
C LEU A 404 -23.91 14.75 -15.61
N LEU A 405 -24.12 13.47 -15.45
CA LEU A 405 -23.93 12.48 -16.51
C LEU A 405 -25.05 12.50 -17.54
N TRP A 406 -26.32 12.66 -17.12
CA TRP A 406 -27.46 12.58 -18.00
C TRP A 406 -27.39 13.50 -19.22
N PRO A 407 -27.08 14.79 -19.12
CA PRO A 407 -26.92 15.66 -20.28
C PRO A 407 -25.89 15.18 -21.29
N GLN A 408 -24.83 14.51 -20.84
CA GLN A 408 -23.71 14.04 -21.67
C GLN A 408 -24.10 12.80 -22.50
N ILE A 409 -24.97 11.93 -21.97
CA ILE A 409 -25.32 10.66 -22.60
C ILE A 409 -26.73 10.61 -23.18
N LYS A 410 -27.57 11.59 -22.91
CA LYS A 410 -28.99 11.62 -23.30
C LYS A 410 -29.22 11.33 -24.79
N ALA A 411 -28.38 11.88 -25.67
CA ALA A 411 -28.49 11.68 -27.13
C ALA A 411 -28.18 10.23 -27.56
N ASN A 412 -27.33 9.53 -26.81
CA ASN A 412 -26.83 8.19 -27.15
C ASN A 412 -27.17 7.14 -26.06
N VAL A 413 -28.18 7.41 -25.24
CA VAL A 413 -28.52 6.54 -24.10
C VAL A 413 -28.90 5.13 -24.54
N VAL A 414 -29.46 4.95 -25.72
CA VAL A 414 -29.80 3.64 -26.29
C VAL A 414 -28.54 2.85 -26.62
N ASP A 415 -27.52 3.49 -27.20
CA ASP A 415 -26.22 2.85 -27.47
C ASP A 415 -25.53 2.42 -26.16
N TRP A 416 -25.61 3.26 -25.13
CA TRP A 416 -25.13 2.93 -23.81
C TRP A 416 -25.87 1.72 -23.23
N ALA A 417 -27.22 1.71 -23.32
CA ALA A 417 -28.06 0.66 -22.78
C ALA A 417 -27.91 -0.68 -23.51
N ALA A 418 -27.71 -0.64 -24.81
CA ALA A 418 -27.46 -1.82 -25.64
C ALA A 418 -26.00 -2.31 -25.58
N GLY A 419 -25.06 -1.43 -25.24
CA GLY A 419 -23.62 -1.68 -25.22
C GLY A 419 -23.04 -1.94 -23.82
N GLN A 420 -21.77 -1.56 -23.67
CA GLN A 420 -21.00 -1.74 -22.42
C GLN A 420 -21.51 -0.88 -21.26
N GLY A 421 -22.20 0.22 -21.54
CA GLY A 421 -22.80 1.13 -20.56
C GLY A 421 -24.11 0.66 -19.94
N SER A 422 -24.62 -0.51 -20.31
CA SER A 422 -25.93 -0.99 -19.88
C SER A 422 -26.15 -0.94 -18.36
N PHE A 423 -25.16 -1.37 -17.57
CA PHE A 423 -25.24 -1.28 -16.11
C PHE A 423 -25.12 0.14 -15.53
N VAL A 424 -24.53 1.08 -16.27
CA VAL A 424 -24.53 2.51 -15.90
C VAL A 424 -25.93 3.06 -16.10
N VAL A 425 -26.61 2.70 -17.20
CA VAL A 425 -27.99 3.12 -17.47
C VAL A 425 -28.97 2.45 -16.48
N VAL A 426 -28.76 1.17 -16.11
CA VAL A 426 -29.52 0.54 -15.01
C VAL A 426 -29.38 1.36 -13.73
N ALA A 427 -28.15 1.70 -13.35
CA ALA A 427 -27.88 2.52 -12.16
C ALA A 427 -28.59 3.88 -12.24
N LEU A 428 -28.63 4.56 -13.41
CA LEU A 428 -29.39 5.81 -13.58
C LEU A 428 -30.89 5.66 -13.30
N THR A 429 -31.50 4.55 -13.71
CA THR A 429 -32.92 4.29 -13.44
C THR A 429 -33.19 4.00 -11.96
N GLU A 430 -32.17 3.60 -11.21
CA GLU A 430 -32.25 3.24 -9.79
C GLU A 430 -31.74 4.36 -8.86
N ALA A 431 -30.97 5.33 -9.39
CA ALA A 431 -30.28 6.34 -8.58
C ALA A 431 -31.26 7.14 -7.72
N GLU A 432 -31.07 7.14 -6.41
CA GLU A 432 -31.86 7.96 -5.48
C GLU A 432 -31.62 9.45 -5.73
N GLY A 433 -32.67 10.27 -5.63
CA GLY A 433 -32.58 11.72 -5.87
C GLY A 433 -32.48 12.15 -7.34
N PHE A 434 -32.29 11.24 -8.30
CA PHE A 434 -32.27 11.60 -9.71
C PHE A 434 -33.67 11.82 -10.28
N GLY A 435 -34.02 13.10 -10.57
CA GLY A 435 -35.39 13.51 -10.96
C GLY A 435 -35.76 13.19 -12.42
N LYS A 436 -34.84 12.69 -13.25
CA LYS A 436 -35.07 12.48 -14.69
C LYS A 436 -35.18 11.02 -15.11
N LYS A 437 -35.50 10.11 -14.17
CA LYS A 437 -35.66 8.68 -14.45
C LYS A 437 -36.68 8.41 -15.54
N ASP A 438 -37.81 9.14 -15.51
CA ASP A 438 -38.86 8.99 -16.52
C ASP A 438 -38.40 9.41 -17.92
N GLU A 439 -37.51 10.42 -18.03
CA GLU A 439 -36.93 10.79 -19.32
C GLU A 439 -36.05 9.65 -19.88
N VAL A 440 -35.24 9.01 -19.01
CA VAL A 440 -34.41 7.85 -19.39
C VAL A 440 -35.32 6.72 -19.91
N LEU A 441 -36.33 6.33 -19.12
CA LEU A 441 -37.27 5.27 -19.50
C LEU A 441 -38.04 5.58 -20.79
N LYS A 442 -38.47 6.83 -20.97
CA LYS A 442 -39.14 7.28 -22.23
C LYS A 442 -38.21 7.20 -23.42
N ALA A 443 -36.92 7.56 -23.28
CA ALA A 443 -35.95 7.44 -24.35
C ALA A 443 -35.71 5.98 -24.73
N LEU A 444 -35.58 5.09 -23.75
CA LEU A 444 -35.39 3.64 -23.98
C LEU A 444 -36.60 2.97 -24.60
N LYS A 445 -37.84 3.38 -24.20
CA LYS A 445 -39.10 2.83 -24.79
C LYS A 445 -39.22 3.09 -26.29
N LYS A 446 -38.72 4.23 -26.77
CA LYS A 446 -38.77 4.56 -28.20
C LYS A 446 -37.94 3.59 -29.06
N GLU A 447 -36.86 3.07 -28.52
CA GLU A 447 -35.93 2.16 -29.22
C GLU A 447 -35.86 0.78 -28.56
N LYS A 448 -37.01 0.27 -28.07
CA LYS A 448 -37.13 -1.00 -27.38
C LYS A 448 -36.54 -2.16 -28.20
N LYS A 449 -36.69 -2.13 -29.54
CA LYS A 449 -36.18 -3.17 -30.46
C LYS A 449 -34.65 -3.28 -30.40
N ALA A 450 -33.94 -2.18 -30.23
CA ALA A 450 -32.48 -2.18 -30.08
C ALA A 450 -32.04 -2.88 -28.78
N LEU A 451 -32.77 -2.65 -27.68
CA LEU A 451 -32.54 -3.34 -26.41
C LEU A 451 -32.88 -4.84 -26.50
N GLU A 452 -33.96 -5.21 -27.16
CA GLU A 452 -34.34 -6.64 -27.40
C GLU A 452 -33.27 -7.38 -28.20
N ALA A 453 -32.73 -6.74 -29.25
CA ALA A 453 -31.65 -7.31 -30.04
C ALA A 453 -30.33 -7.45 -29.21
N ALA A 454 -30.03 -6.49 -28.35
CA ALA A 454 -28.85 -6.56 -27.45
C ALA A 454 -29.04 -7.60 -26.33
N ALA A 455 -30.25 -7.72 -25.78
CA ALA A 455 -30.59 -8.68 -24.74
C ALA A 455 -30.56 -10.14 -25.25
N ASN A 456 -30.98 -10.34 -26.47
CA ASN A 456 -31.11 -11.68 -27.10
C ASN A 456 -30.51 -11.65 -28.52
N PRO A 457 -29.19 -11.58 -28.68
CA PRO A 457 -28.57 -11.59 -30.01
C PRO A 457 -28.85 -12.88 -30.74
N PRO A 458 -28.98 -12.85 -32.10
CA PRO A 458 -29.20 -14.06 -32.92
C PRO A 458 -28.09 -15.09 -32.64
N GLY A 459 -28.48 -16.32 -32.24
CA GLY A 459 -27.54 -17.40 -31.90
C GLY A 459 -27.18 -17.52 -30.39
N ALA A 460 -27.77 -16.73 -29.52
CA ALA A 460 -27.58 -16.89 -28.09
C ALA A 460 -28.31 -18.14 -27.56
N GLN A 461 -27.58 -19.06 -26.95
CA GLN A 461 -28.18 -20.19 -26.24
C GLN A 461 -28.77 -19.70 -24.90
N ASN A 462 -30.07 -19.96 -24.69
CA ASN A 462 -30.74 -19.74 -23.38
C ASN A 462 -30.21 -20.80 -22.38
N GLY A 463 -29.11 -20.51 -21.75
CA GLY A 463 -28.57 -21.33 -20.66
C GLY A 463 -29.09 -20.84 -19.32
N GLU A 464 -29.96 -21.61 -18.66
CA GLU A 464 -30.28 -21.46 -17.25
C GLU A 464 -29.02 -21.49 -16.38
N PRO A 465 -28.97 -20.80 -15.22
CA PRO A 465 -27.82 -20.78 -14.33
C PRO A 465 -27.64 -22.17 -13.69
N LYS A 466 -26.80 -23.02 -14.30
CA LYS A 466 -26.38 -24.28 -13.64
C LYS A 466 -25.49 -24.01 -12.45
N GLY A 467 -25.92 -24.58 -11.33
CA GLY A 467 -25.22 -24.55 -10.02
C GLY A 467 -23.78 -25.07 -10.08
N LYS A 468 -23.02 -24.65 -9.08
CA LYS A 468 -21.61 -24.96 -8.83
C LYS A 468 -21.30 -26.48 -8.93
N LYS A 469 -20.20 -26.75 -9.62
CA LYS A 469 -19.27 -27.90 -9.67
C LYS A 469 -19.24 -28.64 -11.00
N GLN A 470 -18.20 -28.32 -11.80
CA GLN A 470 -17.33 -29.35 -12.36
C GLN A 470 -16.10 -28.69 -13.03
N LYS A 471 -14.94 -29.29 -12.80
CA LYS A 471 -13.64 -28.93 -13.35
C LYS A 471 -13.51 -29.30 -14.83
N LYS A 472 -12.78 -28.44 -15.56
CA LYS A 472 -11.98 -28.68 -16.78
C LYS A 472 -12.54 -29.61 -17.87
N SER A 473 -12.80 -29.02 -19.03
CA SER A 473 -12.15 -29.44 -20.28
C SER A 473 -12.42 -28.40 -21.38
N ASP A 474 -11.44 -28.24 -22.25
CA ASP A 474 -11.37 -27.37 -23.42
C ASP A 474 -12.59 -27.34 -24.31
N LYS A 475 -12.89 -26.16 -24.82
CA LYS A 475 -13.13 -25.72 -26.19
C LYS A 475 -14.14 -24.59 -26.30
N SER A 476 -13.66 -23.47 -26.87
CA SER A 476 -14.39 -22.47 -27.69
C SER A 476 -15.93 -22.53 -27.65
N ASP A 477 -16.55 -21.95 -26.60
CA ASP A 477 -17.94 -21.50 -26.70
C ASP A 477 -17.94 -19.98 -27.01
N ASN A 478 -17.78 -19.66 -28.29
CA ASN A 478 -17.93 -18.31 -28.86
C ASN A 478 -19.40 -18.00 -29.20
N ALA A 479 -20.36 -18.52 -28.45
CA ALA A 479 -21.74 -18.09 -28.60
C ALA A 479 -21.93 -16.69 -27.98
N PRO A 480 -22.51 -15.71 -28.70
CA PRO A 480 -22.74 -14.38 -28.18
C PRO A 480 -23.67 -14.43 -26.97
N ARG A 481 -23.17 -14.02 -25.79
CA ARG A 481 -24.00 -13.91 -24.57
C ARG A 481 -24.79 -12.61 -24.65
N GLY A 482 -26.12 -12.68 -24.44
CA GLY A 482 -26.97 -11.50 -24.38
C GLY A 482 -26.57 -10.53 -23.28
N ASN A 483 -26.78 -9.24 -23.52
CA ASN A 483 -26.45 -8.15 -22.57
C ASN A 483 -27.39 -8.20 -21.35
N ALA A 484 -26.84 -8.57 -20.19
CA ALA A 484 -27.62 -8.70 -18.94
C ALA A 484 -28.21 -7.35 -18.45
N GLY A 485 -27.51 -6.24 -18.65
CA GLY A 485 -28.04 -4.92 -18.29
C GLY A 485 -29.21 -4.52 -19.19
N ALA A 486 -29.14 -4.83 -20.49
CA ALA A 486 -30.27 -4.61 -21.41
C ALA A 486 -31.51 -5.45 -21.02
N LYS A 487 -31.32 -6.69 -20.52
CA LYS A 487 -32.45 -7.51 -20.00
C LYS A 487 -33.11 -6.83 -18.80
N ILE A 488 -32.34 -6.38 -17.82
CA ILE A 488 -32.87 -5.65 -16.65
C ILE A 488 -33.63 -4.38 -17.07
N LEU A 489 -33.09 -3.63 -18.05
CA LEU A 489 -33.76 -2.44 -18.56
C LEU A 489 -35.09 -2.77 -19.25
N LEU A 490 -35.15 -3.86 -20.01
CA LEU A 490 -36.41 -4.30 -20.63
C LEU A 490 -37.49 -4.67 -19.61
N GLU A 491 -37.12 -5.25 -18.47
CA GLU A 491 -38.04 -5.59 -17.38
C GLU A 491 -38.62 -4.33 -16.70
N LYS A 492 -37.92 -3.18 -16.79
CA LYS A 492 -38.35 -1.90 -16.23
C LYS A 492 -39.18 -1.04 -17.19
N LEU A 493 -39.25 -1.41 -18.47
CA LEU A 493 -39.98 -0.70 -19.52
C LEU A 493 -41.43 -1.20 -19.67
#